data_69aa049d7e4501c0a72b2bac9d759a9a
#
_entry.id   69aa049d7e4501c0a72b2bac9d759a9a
#
_cell.length_a   1.000
_cell.length_b   1.000
_cell.length_c   1.000
_cell.angle_alpha   90.00
_cell.angle_beta   90.00
_cell.angle_gamma   90.00
#
_symmetry.space_group_name_H-M   'P 1'
#
loop_
_entity.id
_entity.type
_entity.pdbx_description
1 polymer ?
#
loop_
_entity_poly.entity_id
_entity_poly.type
_entity_poly.pdbx_seq_one_letter_code
_entity_poly.pdbx_strand_id
1 'polypeptide(L)'
;MPVTHRISIAVALLTLATAACAQPQEFAHPKTVVAALFPNQKFVEWTATAGDWNGDGVQDIALILNEVDGPVDRPMEIRLVVLAGTAGGAYTPLSASSSYCMAQKFYNLEAKGASLWVTAVDKAKGEVSATTTLQFRFNPRRADFELIGKENVWEVQGKEYGRSSVNYLAGKFITYERTKGRVKAGKEKRFAVPSLASLNGFNCTTYDDGVSP
;
A
#
# COMPACT_ATOMS: atom_id res chain seq x y z
N MET A 1 51.85 -46.17 49.45
CA MET A 1 51.75 -45.84 48.02
C MET A 1 50.66 -44.81 47.87
N PRO A 2 50.89 -43.53 47.60
CA PRO A 2 49.87 -42.53 47.40
C PRO A 2 49.39 -42.48 45.89
N VAL A 3 48.10 -42.55 45.72
CA VAL A 3 47.43 -42.43 44.41
C VAL A 3 47.13 -40.95 44.16
N THR A 4 47.81 -40.38 43.18
CA THR A 4 47.57 -39.00 42.74
C THR A 4 46.45 -38.96 41.70
N HIS A 5 45.28 -38.39 42.04
CA HIS A 5 44.23 -38.10 41.11
C HIS A 5 44.54 -36.80 40.36
N ARG A 6 44.67 -36.91 39.03
CA ARG A 6 44.73 -35.77 38.11
C ARG A 6 43.30 -35.37 37.72
N ILE A 7 42.86 -34.17 38.14
CA ILE A 7 41.61 -33.54 37.68
C ILE A 7 41.91 -32.77 36.40
N SER A 8 41.36 -33.27 35.29
CA SER A 8 41.37 -32.56 34.01
C SER A 8 40.19 -31.60 33.94
N ILE A 9 40.45 -30.31 33.96
CA ILE A 9 39.43 -29.27 33.75
C ILE A 9 39.32 -29.03 32.23
N ALA A 10 38.21 -29.48 31.64
CA ALA A 10 37.85 -29.15 30.25
C ALA A 10 37.19 -27.76 30.23
N VAL A 11 37.90 -26.78 29.66
CA VAL A 11 37.35 -25.45 29.41
C VAL A 11 36.55 -25.51 28.10
N ALA A 12 35.19 -25.50 28.20
CA ALA A 12 34.34 -25.37 27.07
C ALA A 12 34.29 -23.90 26.64
N LEU A 13 34.91 -23.57 25.49
CA LEU A 13 34.73 -22.27 24.85
C LEU A 13 33.33 -22.21 24.24
N LEU A 14 32.42 -21.46 24.85
CA LEU A 14 31.15 -21.06 24.23
C LEU A 14 31.46 -19.95 23.21
N THR A 15 31.46 -20.30 21.93
CA THR A 15 31.42 -19.30 20.85
C THR A 15 30.01 -18.71 20.75
N LEU A 16 29.80 -17.50 21.27
CA LEU A 16 28.62 -16.70 20.98
C LEU A 16 28.65 -16.31 19.49
N ALA A 17 27.86 -16.99 18.69
CA ALA A 17 27.54 -16.52 17.35
C ALA A 17 26.63 -15.28 17.49
N THR A 18 27.21 -14.08 17.37
CA THR A 18 26.44 -12.84 17.21
C THR A 18 25.76 -12.92 15.85
N ALA A 19 24.45 -13.18 15.84
CA ALA A 19 23.63 -12.98 14.66
C ALA A 19 23.70 -11.48 14.31
N ALA A 20 24.49 -11.14 13.29
CA ALA A 20 24.47 -9.81 12.73
C ALA A 20 23.07 -9.59 12.15
N CYS A 21 22.24 -8.81 12.85
CA CYS A 21 21.01 -8.29 12.26
C CYS A 21 21.44 -7.46 11.05
N ALA A 22 21.12 -7.94 9.84
CA ALA A 22 21.34 -7.16 8.63
C ALA A 22 20.57 -5.83 8.79
N GLN A 23 21.30 -4.72 8.85
CA GLN A 23 20.65 -3.41 8.87
C GLN A 23 19.87 -3.23 7.56
N PRO A 24 18.66 -2.63 7.60
CA PRO A 24 17.94 -2.33 6.39
C PRO A 24 18.82 -1.46 5.49
N GLN A 25 18.85 -1.81 4.20
CA GLN A 25 19.63 -1.06 3.22
C GLN A 25 19.00 0.31 3.04
N GLU A 26 19.76 1.37 3.29
CA GLU A 26 19.35 2.77 3.10
C GLU A 26 19.80 3.28 1.72
N PHE A 27 18.96 4.11 1.11
CA PHE A 27 19.19 4.69 -0.20
C PHE A 27 19.07 6.21 -0.16
N ALA A 28 20.02 6.91 -0.74
CA ALA A 28 20.03 8.37 -0.76
C ALA A 28 18.88 9.01 -1.59
N HIS A 29 18.22 8.25 -2.44
CA HIS A 29 17.18 8.79 -3.33
C HIS A 29 16.07 7.76 -3.60
N PRO A 30 14.78 8.15 -3.67
CA PRO A 30 13.66 7.25 -3.97
C PRO A 30 13.84 6.41 -5.23
N LYS A 31 14.42 6.97 -6.30
CA LYS A 31 14.68 6.25 -7.56
C LYS A 31 15.61 5.06 -7.40
N THR A 32 16.59 5.15 -6.51
CA THR A 32 17.52 4.03 -6.26
C THR A 32 16.85 2.91 -5.49
N VAL A 33 15.91 3.23 -4.59
CA VAL A 33 15.06 2.23 -3.93
C VAL A 33 14.19 1.51 -4.95
N VAL A 34 13.49 2.26 -5.80
CA VAL A 34 12.63 1.70 -6.85
C VAL A 34 13.41 0.77 -7.77
N ALA A 35 14.61 1.18 -8.22
CA ALA A 35 15.48 0.33 -9.05
C ALA A 35 15.94 -0.93 -8.32
N ALA A 36 16.17 -0.87 -7.02
CA ALA A 36 16.53 -2.05 -6.22
C ALA A 36 15.34 -3.00 -6.00
N LEU A 37 14.13 -2.46 -5.81
CA LEU A 37 12.91 -3.26 -5.67
C LEU A 37 12.51 -3.96 -6.97
N PHE A 38 12.75 -3.31 -8.11
CA PHE A 38 12.30 -3.77 -9.43
C PHE A 38 13.44 -3.74 -10.45
N PRO A 39 14.49 -4.57 -10.27
CA PRO A 39 15.74 -4.48 -11.07
C PRO A 39 15.54 -4.77 -12.56
N ASN A 40 14.47 -5.49 -12.93
CA ASN A 40 14.18 -5.88 -14.30
C ASN A 40 13.09 -5.05 -14.97
N GLN A 41 12.65 -3.98 -14.31
CA GLN A 41 11.56 -3.13 -14.79
C GLN A 41 12.00 -1.66 -14.75
N LYS A 42 11.54 -0.90 -15.74
CA LYS A 42 11.76 0.55 -15.75
C LYS A 42 10.46 1.24 -15.38
N PHE A 43 10.52 2.08 -14.37
CA PHE A 43 9.39 2.87 -13.92
C PHE A 43 9.66 4.36 -14.04
N VAL A 44 8.60 5.10 -14.33
CA VAL A 44 8.55 6.56 -14.16
C VAL A 44 7.55 6.88 -13.07
N GLU A 45 7.87 7.92 -12.30
CA GLU A 45 6.93 8.47 -11.32
C GLU A 45 5.78 9.14 -12.05
N TRP A 46 4.56 8.74 -11.71
CA TRP A 46 3.35 9.37 -12.22
C TRP A 46 2.83 10.43 -11.25
N THR A 47 2.76 10.09 -9.97
CA THR A 47 2.41 11.01 -8.89
C THR A 47 3.05 10.59 -7.59
N ALA A 48 3.26 11.55 -6.69
CA ALA A 48 3.83 11.34 -5.38
C ALA A 48 3.10 12.16 -4.32
N THR A 49 3.16 11.70 -3.09
CA THR A 49 2.78 12.47 -1.90
C THR A 49 3.69 12.10 -0.74
N ALA A 50 3.76 12.97 0.25
CA ALA A 50 4.58 12.75 1.43
C ALA A 50 3.75 12.86 2.71
N GLY A 51 4.12 12.11 3.73
CA GLY A 51 3.48 12.07 5.05
C GLY A 51 4.34 11.30 6.04
N ASP A 52 4.09 11.47 7.31
CA ASP A 52 4.68 10.63 8.36
C ASP A 52 3.62 9.59 8.76
N TRP A 53 3.63 8.44 8.06
CA TRP A 53 2.60 7.40 8.30
C TRP A 53 3.03 6.38 9.34
N ASN A 54 4.33 6.15 9.51
CA ASN A 54 4.88 5.23 10.50
C ASN A 54 4.98 5.87 11.90
N GLY A 55 4.86 7.21 12.00
CA GLY A 55 4.83 7.96 13.25
C GLY A 55 6.21 8.16 13.91
N ASP A 56 7.29 8.09 13.12
CA ASP A 56 8.65 8.25 13.61
C ASP A 56 9.16 9.71 13.59
N GLY A 57 8.34 10.64 13.08
CA GLY A 57 8.65 12.06 12.95
C GLY A 57 9.47 12.40 11.71
N VAL A 58 9.74 11.43 10.83
CA VAL A 58 10.42 11.65 9.56
C VAL A 58 9.41 11.51 8.42
N GLN A 59 9.60 12.28 7.36
CA GLN A 59 8.68 12.28 6.23
C GLN A 59 8.92 11.06 5.33
N ASP A 60 7.88 10.22 5.18
CA ASP A 60 7.80 9.13 4.23
C ASP A 60 7.34 9.64 2.85
N ILE A 61 7.53 8.84 1.80
CA ILE A 61 7.06 9.14 0.44
C ILE A 61 6.23 7.97 -0.10
N ALA A 62 5.06 8.26 -0.65
CA ALA A 62 4.29 7.32 -1.46
C ALA A 62 4.34 7.72 -2.93
N LEU A 63 4.52 6.75 -3.80
CA LEU A 63 4.72 6.91 -5.24
C LEU A 63 3.75 6.02 -6.01
N ILE A 64 3.05 6.56 -7.01
CA ILE A 64 2.50 5.76 -8.10
C ILE A 64 3.53 5.75 -9.23
N LEU A 65 3.94 4.57 -9.60
CA LEU A 65 4.92 4.28 -10.64
C LEU A 65 4.22 3.66 -11.84
N ASN A 66 4.58 4.12 -13.03
CA ASN A 66 4.12 3.55 -14.29
C ASN A 66 5.31 2.89 -15.00
N GLU A 67 5.15 1.62 -15.37
CA GLU A 67 6.17 0.91 -16.15
C GLU A 67 6.30 1.52 -17.54
N VAL A 68 7.55 1.69 -18.01
CA VAL A 68 7.87 2.13 -19.36
C VAL A 68 8.72 1.06 -20.03
N ASP A 69 8.63 0.97 -21.35
CA ASP A 69 9.36 -0.04 -22.13
C ASP A 69 9.03 -1.50 -21.71
N GLY A 70 7.85 -1.72 -21.15
CA GLY A 70 7.40 -3.06 -20.79
C GLY A 70 7.18 -3.96 -22.02
N PRO A 71 7.11 -5.30 -21.84
CA PRO A 71 6.82 -6.23 -22.91
C PRO A 71 5.50 -5.90 -23.62
N VAL A 72 5.47 -6.05 -24.95
CA VAL A 72 4.28 -5.74 -25.76
C VAL A 72 3.15 -6.76 -25.62
N ASP A 73 3.44 -7.92 -25.04
CA ASP A 73 2.53 -9.05 -24.89
C ASP A 73 1.72 -9.03 -23.59
N ARG A 74 1.97 -8.06 -22.71
CA ARG A 74 1.19 -7.83 -21.49
C ARG A 74 0.91 -6.34 -21.24
N PRO A 75 -0.12 -6.00 -20.45
CA PRO A 75 -0.34 -4.62 -20.01
C PRO A 75 0.85 -4.07 -19.20
N MET A 76 1.16 -2.79 -19.38
CA MET A 76 2.13 -2.09 -18.54
C MET A 76 1.70 -2.13 -17.08
N GLU A 77 2.66 -2.32 -16.20
CA GLU A 77 2.38 -2.38 -14.77
C GLU A 77 2.34 -1.00 -14.13
N ILE A 78 1.47 -0.89 -13.14
CA ILE A 78 1.43 0.24 -12.22
C ILE A 78 1.72 -0.29 -10.82
N ARG A 79 2.56 0.43 -10.07
CA ARG A 79 2.92 0.08 -8.69
C ARG A 79 2.60 1.24 -7.76
N LEU A 80 2.05 0.93 -6.61
CA LEU A 80 2.03 1.83 -5.47
C LEU A 80 3.16 1.42 -4.53
N VAL A 81 4.09 2.33 -4.28
CA VAL A 81 5.26 2.08 -3.43
C VAL A 81 5.28 3.12 -2.33
N VAL A 82 5.53 2.68 -1.10
CA VAL A 82 5.77 3.57 0.05
C VAL A 82 7.16 3.33 0.57
N LEU A 83 7.91 4.41 0.75
CA LEU A 83 9.28 4.43 1.25
C LEU A 83 9.29 5.18 2.56
N ALA A 84 9.86 4.58 3.60
CA ALA A 84 10.12 5.26 4.86
C ALA A 84 11.33 6.18 4.73
N GLY A 85 11.18 7.42 5.19
CA GLY A 85 12.29 8.32 5.37
C GLY A 85 13.13 7.93 6.59
N THR A 86 14.41 8.29 6.59
CA THR A 86 15.31 8.13 7.74
C THR A 86 15.81 9.49 8.21
N ALA A 87 16.21 9.58 9.48
CA ALA A 87 16.75 10.81 10.05
C ALA A 87 18.00 11.33 9.30
N GLY A 88 18.69 10.47 8.56
CA GLY A 88 19.81 10.82 7.69
C GLY A 88 19.41 11.38 6.33
N GLY A 89 18.11 11.49 6.01
CA GLY A 89 17.60 11.96 4.71
C GLY A 89 17.65 10.88 3.63
N ALA A 90 17.89 9.62 4.00
CA ALA A 90 17.83 8.47 3.12
C ALA A 90 16.43 7.83 3.16
N TYR A 91 16.22 6.81 2.33
CA TYR A 91 14.96 6.07 2.22
C TYR A 91 15.18 4.58 2.33
N THR A 92 14.18 3.89 2.91
CA THR A 92 14.11 2.42 2.96
C THR A 92 12.77 1.94 2.40
N PRO A 93 12.69 0.75 1.79
CA PRO A 93 11.40 0.18 1.39
C PRO A 93 10.51 -0.03 2.61
N LEU A 94 9.26 0.44 2.55
CA LEU A 94 8.29 0.21 3.60
C LEU A 94 7.17 -0.73 3.13
N SER A 95 6.59 -0.48 1.95
CA SER A 95 5.54 -1.32 1.38
C SER A 95 5.49 -1.16 -0.13
N ALA A 96 5.13 -2.21 -0.85
CA ALA A 96 4.96 -2.16 -2.31
C ALA A 96 3.83 -3.09 -2.76
N SER A 97 2.92 -2.57 -3.61
CA SER A 97 1.91 -3.39 -4.25
C SER A 97 2.52 -4.36 -5.28
N SER A 98 1.79 -5.40 -5.65
CA SER A 98 1.97 -6.08 -6.94
C SER A 98 1.54 -5.14 -8.08
N SER A 99 1.13 -5.63 -9.24
CA SER A 99 0.52 -4.75 -10.23
C SER A 99 -0.72 -4.10 -9.62
N TYR A 100 -0.67 -2.77 -9.34
CA TYR A 100 -1.68 -2.10 -8.52
C TYR A 100 -3.05 -2.08 -9.20
N CYS A 101 -3.12 -1.53 -10.40
CA CYS A 101 -4.34 -1.46 -11.20
C CYS A 101 -3.98 -1.34 -12.70
N MET A 102 -4.98 -1.40 -13.59
CA MET A 102 -4.77 -1.24 -15.03
C MET A 102 -4.24 0.13 -15.43
N ALA A 103 -3.36 0.16 -16.43
CA ALA A 103 -2.56 1.30 -16.86
C ALA A 103 -3.35 2.52 -17.42
N GLN A 104 -4.66 2.47 -17.58
CA GLN A 104 -5.44 3.54 -18.25
C GLN A 104 -6.13 4.51 -17.29
N LYS A 105 -5.81 4.48 -16.01
CA LYS A 105 -6.45 5.32 -15.00
C LYS A 105 -5.55 6.49 -14.63
N PHE A 106 -6.17 7.64 -14.38
CA PHE A 106 -5.49 8.75 -13.72
C PHE A 106 -5.47 8.48 -12.22
N TYR A 107 -4.32 8.72 -11.61
CA TYR A 107 -4.13 8.50 -10.18
C TYR A 107 -3.82 9.80 -9.45
N ASN A 108 -4.32 9.91 -8.23
CA ASN A 108 -3.94 10.94 -7.29
C ASN A 108 -3.61 10.31 -5.93
N LEU A 109 -2.59 10.83 -5.27
CA LEU A 109 -2.18 10.43 -3.92
C LEU A 109 -2.37 11.61 -2.98
N GLU A 110 -2.94 11.33 -1.81
CA GLU A 110 -3.08 12.32 -0.75
C GLU A 110 -2.72 11.72 0.59
N ALA A 111 -1.96 12.48 1.38
CA ALA A 111 -1.72 12.21 2.79
C ALA A 111 -2.76 12.97 3.62
N LYS A 112 -3.58 12.27 4.41
CA LYS A 112 -4.56 12.87 5.31
C LYS A 112 -4.43 12.23 6.70
N GLY A 113 -3.78 12.94 7.62
CA GLY A 113 -3.41 12.38 8.93
C GLY A 113 -2.56 11.12 8.76
N ALA A 114 -2.86 10.08 9.50
CA ALA A 114 -2.16 8.79 9.44
C ALA A 114 -2.61 7.88 8.27
N SER A 115 -3.31 8.42 7.26
CA SER A 115 -3.83 7.65 6.13
C SER A 115 -3.26 8.11 4.80
N LEU A 116 -2.96 7.13 3.95
CA LEU A 116 -2.66 7.32 2.53
C LEU A 116 -3.94 7.07 1.72
N TRP A 117 -4.35 8.06 0.95
CA TRP A 117 -5.51 7.99 0.08
C TRP A 117 -5.05 7.87 -1.36
N VAL A 118 -5.58 6.89 -2.06
CA VAL A 118 -5.25 6.60 -3.46
C VAL A 118 -6.53 6.68 -4.27
N THR A 119 -6.64 7.70 -5.10
CA THR A 119 -7.80 7.91 -5.97
C THR A 119 -7.44 7.54 -7.41
N ALA A 120 -8.22 6.65 -8.01
CA ALA A 120 -8.13 6.28 -9.42
C ALA A 120 -9.38 6.76 -10.15
N VAL A 121 -9.20 7.45 -11.27
CA VAL A 121 -10.29 7.94 -12.13
C VAL A 121 -10.29 7.16 -13.43
N ASP A 122 -11.38 6.47 -13.71
CA ASP A 122 -11.63 5.78 -14.95
C ASP A 122 -12.60 6.62 -15.81
N LYS A 123 -12.09 7.20 -16.87
CA LYS A 123 -12.91 7.91 -17.86
C LYS A 123 -13.31 6.92 -18.95
N ALA A 124 -14.48 6.33 -18.81
CA ALA A 124 -15.07 5.54 -19.89
C ALA A 124 -15.28 6.42 -21.14
N LYS A 125 -15.29 5.81 -22.32
CA LYS A 125 -15.67 6.51 -23.55
C LYS A 125 -17.11 7.01 -23.39
N GLY A 126 -17.29 8.32 -23.40
CA GLY A 126 -18.59 8.97 -23.23
C GLY A 126 -18.63 9.85 -21.97
N GLU A 127 -19.83 10.10 -21.50
CA GLU A 127 -20.10 11.04 -20.41
C GLU A 127 -20.07 10.40 -19.00
N VAL A 128 -19.69 9.12 -18.92
CA VAL A 128 -19.64 8.36 -17.66
C VAL A 128 -18.21 8.28 -17.17
N SER A 129 -18.01 8.65 -15.91
CA SER A 129 -16.75 8.43 -15.18
C SER A 129 -16.99 7.65 -13.89
N ALA A 130 -16.01 6.85 -13.50
CA ALA A 130 -15.98 6.17 -12.23
C ALA A 130 -14.72 6.59 -11.49
N THR A 131 -14.88 6.99 -10.24
CA THR A 131 -13.77 7.32 -9.33
C THR A 131 -13.75 6.30 -8.21
N THR A 132 -12.64 5.62 -8.02
CA THR A 132 -12.41 4.73 -6.87
C THR A 132 -11.35 5.35 -5.97
N THR A 133 -11.67 5.51 -4.71
CA THR A 133 -10.72 5.96 -3.69
C THR A 133 -10.50 4.84 -2.68
N LEU A 134 -9.24 4.44 -2.49
CA LEU A 134 -8.82 3.49 -1.47
C LEU A 134 -8.10 4.24 -0.35
N GLN A 135 -8.42 3.90 0.88
CA GLN A 135 -7.79 4.46 2.06
C GLN A 135 -6.96 3.38 2.75
N PHE A 136 -5.66 3.61 2.83
CA PHE A 136 -4.72 2.76 3.55
C PHE A 136 -4.26 3.44 4.83
N ARG A 137 -3.95 2.63 5.84
CA ARG A 137 -3.34 3.09 7.09
C ARG A 137 -2.21 2.15 7.48
N PHE A 138 -1.10 2.72 7.93
CA PHE A 138 0.03 1.95 8.42
C PHE A 138 -0.32 1.19 9.70
N ASN A 139 0.01 -0.09 9.72
CA ASN A 139 -0.09 -0.95 10.89
C ASN A 139 1.31 -1.28 11.41
N PRO A 140 1.76 -0.69 12.53
CA PRO A 140 3.12 -0.88 13.04
C PRO A 140 3.42 -2.33 13.47
N ARG A 141 2.40 -3.12 13.82
CA ARG A 141 2.59 -4.53 14.20
C ARG A 141 2.93 -5.41 12.99
N ARG A 142 2.50 -5.01 11.81
CA ARG A 142 2.75 -5.73 10.54
C ARG A 142 3.85 -5.06 9.72
N ALA A 143 4.29 -3.87 10.11
CA ALA A 143 5.17 -2.99 9.34
C ALA A 143 4.69 -2.83 7.88
N ASP A 144 3.38 -2.65 7.68
CA ASP A 144 2.73 -2.58 6.37
C ASP A 144 1.48 -1.71 6.41
N PHE A 145 0.99 -1.30 5.24
CA PHE A 145 -0.27 -0.60 5.10
C PHE A 145 -1.44 -1.57 4.94
N GLU A 146 -2.53 -1.27 5.60
CA GLU A 146 -3.78 -2.03 5.52
C GLU A 146 -4.89 -1.18 4.90
N LEU A 147 -5.65 -1.78 3.98
CA LEU A 147 -6.84 -1.17 3.39
C LEU A 147 -7.94 -1.06 4.45
N ILE A 148 -8.30 0.17 4.82
CA ILE A 148 -9.29 0.45 5.86
C ILE A 148 -10.58 1.06 5.33
N GLY A 149 -10.59 1.53 4.07
CA GLY A 149 -11.77 2.11 3.45
C GLY A 149 -11.70 2.10 1.92
N LYS A 150 -12.88 2.08 1.29
CA LYS A 150 -13.05 2.18 -0.17
C LYS A 150 -14.28 3.04 -0.45
N GLU A 151 -14.15 3.96 -1.37
CA GLU A 151 -15.27 4.72 -1.92
C GLU A 151 -15.27 4.61 -3.44
N ASN A 152 -16.44 4.35 -4.02
CA ASN A 152 -16.67 4.44 -5.45
C ASN A 152 -17.70 5.54 -5.71
N VAL A 153 -17.42 6.40 -6.69
CA VAL A 153 -18.33 7.46 -7.14
C VAL A 153 -18.53 7.28 -8.64
N TRP A 154 -19.77 7.28 -9.06
CA TRP A 154 -20.15 7.23 -10.47
C TRP A 154 -20.77 8.57 -10.88
N GLU A 155 -20.27 9.12 -11.96
CA GLU A 155 -20.74 10.38 -12.51
C GLU A 155 -21.24 10.18 -13.95
N VAL A 156 -22.30 10.88 -14.29
CA VAL A 156 -22.83 11.00 -15.65
C VAL A 156 -22.87 12.48 -16.01
N GLN A 157 -22.18 12.87 -17.08
CA GLN A 157 -22.08 14.27 -17.50
C GLN A 157 -21.58 15.20 -16.39
N GLY A 158 -20.57 14.74 -15.62
CA GLY A 158 -19.98 15.49 -14.51
C GLY A 158 -20.89 15.66 -13.28
N LYS A 159 -21.99 14.92 -13.21
CA LYS A 159 -22.89 14.93 -12.04
C LYS A 159 -22.88 13.56 -11.38
N GLU A 160 -22.66 13.55 -10.05
CA GLU A 160 -22.74 12.34 -9.26
C GLU A 160 -24.11 11.65 -9.46
N TYR A 161 -24.06 10.43 -9.96
CA TYR A 161 -25.23 9.58 -10.14
C TYR A 161 -25.41 8.63 -8.95
N GLY A 162 -24.33 8.10 -8.42
CA GLY A 162 -24.32 7.21 -7.28
C GLY A 162 -22.97 7.11 -6.63
N ARG A 163 -22.98 6.57 -5.42
CA ARG A 163 -21.78 6.35 -4.60
C ARG A 163 -21.93 5.09 -3.79
N SER A 164 -20.82 4.41 -3.52
CA SER A 164 -20.75 3.41 -2.45
C SER A 164 -19.57 3.68 -1.54
N SER A 165 -19.71 3.35 -0.26
CA SER A 165 -18.67 3.53 0.73
C SER A 165 -18.55 2.28 1.59
N VAL A 166 -17.33 1.79 1.77
CA VAL A 166 -16.97 0.65 2.61
C VAL A 166 -16.03 1.14 3.71
N ASN A 167 -16.37 0.84 4.95
CA ASN A 167 -15.48 0.99 6.09
C ASN A 167 -15.14 -0.40 6.61
N TYR A 168 -13.95 -0.89 6.27
CA TYR A 168 -13.49 -2.23 6.64
C TYR A 168 -13.26 -2.37 8.15
N LEU A 169 -12.84 -1.30 8.85
CA LEU A 169 -12.64 -1.35 10.30
C LEU A 169 -13.96 -1.54 11.06
N ALA A 170 -15.04 -0.96 10.55
CA ALA A 170 -16.36 -1.04 11.16
C ALA A 170 -17.23 -2.15 10.56
N GLY A 171 -16.78 -2.84 9.49
CA GLY A 171 -17.57 -3.81 8.76
C GLY A 171 -18.86 -3.21 8.20
N LYS A 172 -18.78 -2.02 7.60
CA LYS A 172 -19.94 -1.28 7.12
C LYS A 172 -19.85 -1.00 5.62
N PHE A 173 -20.98 -1.19 4.94
CA PHE A 173 -21.16 -0.85 3.53
C PHE A 173 -22.43 0.00 3.37
N ILE A 174 -22.34 1.11 2.64
CA ILE A 174 -23.46 2.03 2.36
C ILE A 174 -23.44 2.35 0.87
N THR A 175 -24.61 2.26 0.24
CA THR A 175 -24.83 2.80 -1.11
C THR A 175 -25.57 4.13 -1.02
N TYR A 176 -25.31 5.00 -2.00
CA TYR A 176 -25.98 6.28 -2.14
C TYR A 176 -26.49 6.39 -3.58
N GLU A 177 -27.72 6.80 -3.76
CA GLU A 177 -28.34 6.95 -5.07
C GLU A 177 -28.92 8.36 -5.24
N ARG A 178 -28.83 8.88 -6.43
CA ARG A 178 -29.47 10.16 -6.78
C ARG A 178 -30.94 9.94 -7.10
N THR A 179 -31.81 10.49 -6.27
CA THR A 179 -33.25 10.50 -6.48
C THR A 179 -33.75 11.94 -6.51
N LYS A 180 -34.44 12.34 -7.59
CA LYS A 180 -35.00 13.70 -7.76
C LYS A 180 -33.94 14.80 -7.52
N GLY A 181 -32.75 14.63 -8.07
CA GLY A 181 -31.65 15.60 -7.99
C GLY A 181 -30.89 15.64 -6.66
N ARG A 182 -31.25 14.80 -5.67
CA ARG A 182 -30.56 14.70 -4.36
C ARG A 182 -29.95 13.33 -4.19
N VAL A 183 -28.73 13.30 -3.69
CA VAL A 183 -28.05 12.06 -3.27
C VAL A 183 -28.60 11.65 -1.91
N LYS A 184 -29.11 10.43 -1.79
CA LYS A 184 -29.64 9.86 -0.53
C LYS A 184 -28.88 8.61 -0.17
N ALA A 185 -28.58 8.45 1.14
CA ALA A 185 -28.04 7.21 1.66
C ALA A 185 -29.08 6.09 1.56
N GLY A 186 -28.67 4.96 1.05
CA GLY A 186 -29.41 3.71 1.08
C GLY A 186 -29.29 3.01 2.44
N LYS A 187 -29.61 1.71 2.47
CA LYS A 187 -29.45 0.91 3.68
C LYS A 187 -27.97 0.65 3.97
N GLU A 188 -27.58 0.86 5.24
CA GLU A 188 -26.32 0.33 5.76
C GLU A 188 -26.40 -1.20 5.84
N LYS A 189 -25.42 -1.86 5.27
CA LYS A 189 -25.21 -3.31 5.43
C LYS A 189 -23.99 -3.51 6.32
N ARG A 190 -24.04 -4.51 7.20
CA ARG A 190 -22.90 -4.92 8.01
C ARG A 190 -22.35 -6.24 7.51
N PHE A 191 -21.03 -6.38 7.59
CA PHE A 191 -20.33 -7.58 7.17
C PHE A 191 -19.16 -7.88 8.12
N ALA A 192 -18.72 -9.13 8.15
CA ALA A 192 -17.54 -9.52 8.89
C ALA A 192 -16.30 -9.38 8.00
N VAL A 193 -15.29 -8.68 8.49
CA VAL A 193 -13.98 -8.58 7.81
C VAL A 193 -13.00 -9.50 8.54
N PRO A 194 -12.62 -10.64 7.97
CA PRO A 194 -11.73 -11.60 8.64
C PRO A 194 -10.31 -11.07 8.80
N SER A 195 -9.84 -10.30 7.82
CA SER A 195 -8.56 -9.61 7.84
C SER A 195 -8.60 -8.40 6.90
N LEU A 196 -7.83 -7.36 7.21
CA LEU A 196 -7.63 -6.24 6.30
C LEU A 196 -6.62 -6.61 5.22
N ALA A 197 -6.88 -6.18 3.99
CA ALA A 197 -5.95 -6.40 2.88
C ALA A 197 -4.66 -5.60 3.11
N SER A 198 -3.54 -6.28 2.93
CA SER A 198 -2.19 -5.72 3.00
C SER A 198 -1.84 -5.01 1.71
N LEU A 199 -1.13 -3.87 1.77
CA LEU A 199 -0.63 -3.22 0.57
C LEU A 199 0.47 -4.06 -0.10
N ASN A 200 1.28 -4.76 0.70
CA ASN A 200 2.25 -5.71 0.16
C ASN A 200 1.54 -6.79 -0.67
N GLY A 201 1.83 -6.79 -1.97
CA GLY A 201 1.17 -7.70 -2.91
C GLY A 201 -0.26 -7.30 -3.32
N PHE A 202 -0.77 -6.16 -2.89
CA PHE A 202 -2.11 -5.68 -3.27
C PHE A 202 -2.24 -5.49 -4.79
N ASN A 203 -3.38 -5.93 -5.32
CA ASN A 203 -3.76 -5.73 -6.71
C ASN A 203 -5.24 -5.34 -6.77
N CYS A 204 -5.54 -4.10 -7.13
CA CYS A 204 -6.91 -3.61 -7.11
C CYS A 204 -7.80 -4.22 -8.20
N THR A 205 -7.22 -4.80 -9.25
CA THR A 205 -7.97 -5.46 -10.33
C THR A 205 -8.49 -6.83 -9.90
N THR A 206 -7.71 -7.54 -9.08
CA THR A 206 -8.06 -8.89 -8.59
C THR A 206 -8.60 -8.87 -7.16
N TYR A 207 -8.56 -7.71 -6.50
CA TYR A 207 -9.08 -7.58 -5.14
C TYR A 207 -10.61 -7.62 -5.14
N ASP A 208 -11.12 -8.70 -4.61
CA ASP A 208 -12.54 -8.87 -4.31
C ASP A 208 -12.75 -8.68 -2.80
N ASP A 209 -13.50 -7.67 -2.42
CA ASP A 209 -13.85 -7.42 -1.03
C ASP A 209 -15.06 -8.24 -0.55
N GLY A 210 -15.71 -8.97 -1.46
CA GLY A 210 -16.91 -9.75 -1.17
C GLY A 210 -18.11 -8.91 -0.70
N VAL A 211 -18.01 -7.59 -0.79
CA VAL A 211 -19.00 -6.65 -0.23
C VAL A 211 -19.57 -5.73 -1.29
N SER A 212 -18.73 -5.28 -2.21
CA SER A 212 -19.16 -4.40 -3.31
C SER A 212 -19.88 -5.22 -4.39
N PRO A 213 -21.02 -4.76 -4.93
CA PRO A 213 -21.70 -5.39 -6.04
C PRO A 213 -20.93 -5.29 -7.33
#